data_97bb275943274fe7158d489b72c0335c
#
_entry.id   97bb275943274fe7158d489b72c0335c
#
_cell.length_a   1.000
_cell.length_b   1.000
_cell.length_c   1.000
_cell.angle_alpha   90.00
_cell.angle_beta   90.00
_cell.angle_gamma   90.00
#
_symmetry.space_group_name_H-M   'P 1'
#
loop_
_entity.id
_entity.type
_entity.pdbx_description
1 polymer ?
#
loop_
_entity_poly.entity_id
_entity_poly.type
_entity_poly.pdbx_seq_one_letter_code
_entity_poly.pdbx_strand_id
1 'polypeptide(L)'
;MATLGATKKHKVTIVGSGNWGTTMAKLVAENVKAHPTLYEETVQMWVFEEEVTIPTTSRHYAPGSSLANKPQKLSQLINTVHENIKYLPNITLPPNVIANPDLPDSCKNSTILVFVLPHQFIPRVCDQLVGKIVPYARAISCTKGVDVSESGIKLLSESIGMRLNIYCGALSGANIASEIAQEKYSETTVAYDPPPMDSRNPTPKGSPTSSQVDLISPSKAVPSARSARLKALPSEYPPLSHENVRKLFHRPYFHVRMVSDVAGVSLGGALKNIVALAAGFVDGLGWGDNAKAAVMRVGILEMVAFGKAFFADSVHTSTFTEESCGVADVVTSCMGGRNFRCAKMAIERGESVFEIEKKELNGQKLQGTSTAYEVNGFLKSQGMEADFPLFTAVYSKHILEGNVKPEQIPDLIERKD
;
A
#
# COMPACT_ATOMS: atom_id res chain seq x y z
N MET A 1 16.99 24.71 -5.87
CA MET A 1 18.39 24.89 -6.34
C MET A 1 18.78 23.65 -7.11
N ALA A 2 19.10 23.77 -8.40
CA ALA A 2 19.68 22.67 -9.15
C ALA A 2 21.05 22.37 -8.53
N THR A 3 21.28 21.17 -8.05
CA THR A 3 22.56 20.75 -7.51
C THR A 3 23.57 20.69 -8.64
N LEU A 4 24.47 21.63 -8.69
CA LEU A 4 25.69 21.54 -9.50
C LEU A 4 26.40 20.23 -9.13
N GLY A 5 26.29 19.19 -9.98
CA GLY A 5 26.98 17.92 -9.78
C GLY A 5 26.17 16.65 -10.00
N ALA A 6 24.84 16.69 -10.11
CA ALA A 6 24.07 15.49 -10.45
C ALA A 6 24.23 15.16 -11.95
N THR A 7 24.89 14.05 -12.26
CA THR A 7 25.15 13.59 -13.63
C THR A 7 24.25 12.41 -14.04
N LYS A 8 23.58 11.80 -13.06
CA LYS A 8 22.68 10.65 -13.25
C LYS A 8 21.26 11.01 -12.88
N LYS A 9 20.30 10.25 -13.43
CA LYS A 9 18.87 10.39 -13.16
C LYS A 9 18.36 9.13 -12.47
N HIS A 10 17.28 9.29 -11.69
CA HIS A 10 16.64 8.16 -11.03
C HIS A 10 15.88 7.31 -12.03
N LYS A 11 16.16 6.02 -12.07
CA LYS A 11 15.33 5.03 -12.75
C LYS A 11 14.26 4.54 -11.77
N VAL A 12 13.01 4.48 -12.24
CA VAL A 12 11.83 4.08 -11.46
C VAL A 12 11.25 2.79 -11.99
N THR A 13 10.97 1.85 -11.09
CA THR A 13 10.23 0.62 -11.41
C THR A 13 9.01 0.48 -10.51
N ILE A 14 7.85 0.23 -11.12
CA ILE A 14 6.62 -0.17 -10.44
C ILE A 14 6.62 -1.70 -10.35
N VAL A 15 6.62 -2.22 -9.14
CA VAL A 15 6.63 -3.66 -8.87
C VAL A 15 5.20 -4.13 -8.64
N GLY A 16 4.56 -4.56 -9.72
CA GLY A 16 3.16 -5.00 -9.76
C GLY A 16 2.31 -4.27 -10.79
N SER A 17 1.41 -5.00 -11.45
CA SER A 17 0.61 -4.55 -12.59
C SER A 17 -0.89 -4.77 -12.41
N GLY A 18 -1.37 -4.92 -11.18
CA GLY A 18 -2.80 -4.89 -10.89
C GLY A 18 -3.42 -3.52 -11.19
N ASN A 19 -4.69 -3.32 -10.87
CA ASN A 19 -5.39 -2.05 -11.10
C ASN A 19 -4.59 -0.86 -10.53
N TRP A 20 -4.22 -0.91 -9.23
CA TRP A 20 -3.45 0.16 -8.59
C TRP A 20 -2.02 0.30 -9.14
N GLY A 21 -1.32 -0.81 -9.41
CA GLY A 21 0.03 -0.78 -9.99
C GLY A 21 0.05 -0.14 -11.37
N THR A 22 -0.93 -0.45 -12.21
CA THR A 22 -1.06 0.14 -13.55
C THR A 22 -1.41 1.63 -13.47
N THR A 23 -2.27 2.04 -12.53
CA THR A 23 -2.58 3.46 -12.27
C THR A 23 -1.33 4.22 -11.81
N MET A 24 -0.54 3.63 -10.90
CA MET A 24 0.73 4.21 -10.46
C MET A 24 1.75 4.31 -11.60
N ALA A 25 1.81 3.30 -12.49
CA ALA A 25 2.69 3.36 -13.65
C ALA A 25 2.32 4.50 -14.60
N LYS A 26 1.01 4.72 -14.87
CA LYS A 26 0.52 5.87 -15.65
C LYS A 26 0.97 7.19 -15.01
N LEU A 27 0.63 7.38 -13.76
CA LEU A 27 0.89 8.62 -13.02
C LEU A 27 2.39 8.93 -12.92
N VAL A 28 3.20 7.94 -12.58
CA VAL A 28 4.67 8.08 -12.48
C VAL A 28 5.28 8.35 -13.86
N ALA A 29 4.79 7.69 -14.92
CA ALA A 29 5.28 7.89 -16.29
C ALA A 29 5.02 9.32 -16.80
N GLU A 30 3.90 9.92 -16.44
CA GLU A 30 3.61 11.33 -16.73
C GLU A 30 4.55 12.26 -15.95
N ASN A 31 4.82 11.95 -14.68
CA ASN A 31 5.66 12.76 -13.81
C ASN A 31 7.14 12.72 -14.18
N VAL A 32 7.69 11.57 -14.56
CA VAL A 32 9.10 11.49 -14.98
C VAL A 32 9.36 12.31 -16.24
N LYS A 33 8.39 12.37 -17.17
CA LYS A 33 8.44 13.27 -18.32
C LYS A 33 8.40 14.73 -17.94
N ALA A 34 7.60 15.09 -16.94
CA ALA A 34 7.51 16.47 -16.43
C ALA A 34 8.78 16.92 -15.68
N HIS A 35 9.58 15.96 -15.19
CA HIS A 35 10.80 16.24 -14.40
C HIS A 35 12.05 15.54 -14.97
N PRO A 36 12.43 15.82 -16.24
CA PRO A 36 13.49 15.09 -16.95
C PRO A 36 14.90 15.33 -16.38
N THR A 37 15.08 16.30 -15.51
CA THR A 37 16.35 16.53 -14.79
C THR A 37 16.54 15.60 -13.59
N LEU A 38 15.46 15.04 -13.06
CA LEU A 38 15.46 14.17 -11.87
C LEU A 38 15.38 12.69 -12.24
N TYR A 39 14.57 12.37 -13.24
CA TYR A 39 14.18 11.00 -13.56
C TYR A 39 14.53 10.62 -14.99
N GLU A 40 14.83 9.33 -15.20
CA GLU A 40 14.84 8.73 -16.54
C GLU A 40 13.43 8.74 -17.12
N GLU A 41 13.30 8.89 -18.44
CA GLU A 41 11.99 8.99 -19.08
C GLU A 41 11.20 7.68 -18.98
N THR A 42 11.88 6.55 -19.07
CA THR A 42 11.24 5.24 -19.06
C THR A 42 10.88 4.78 -17.66
N VAL A 43 9.64 4.33 -17.49
CA VAL A 43 9.16 3.67 -16.26
C VAL A 43 8.96 2.19 -16.54
N GLN A 44 9.70 1.34 -15.83
CA GLN A 44 9.49 -0.10 -15.86
C GLN A 44 8.28 -0.46 -15.00
N MET A 45 7.42 -1.36 -15.50
CA MET A 45 6.36 -1.97 -14.72
C MET A 45 6.51 -3.48 -14.78
N TRP A 46 6.84 -4.08 -13.63
CA TRP A 46 6.87 -5.54 -13.56
C TRP A 46 5.45 -6.11 -13.65
N VAL A 47 5.26 -7.02 -14.61
CA VAL A 47 4.00 -7.68 -14.89
C VAL A 47 4.13 -9.16 -14.56
N PHE A 48 3.28 -9.66 -13.65
CA PHE A 48 3.13 -11.11 -13.52
C PHE A 48 2.54 -11.63 -14.84
N GLU A 49 3.33 -12.41 -15.58
CA GLU A 49 2.94 -12.84 -16.92
C GLU A 49 1.77 -13.81 -16.87
N GLU A 50 0.77 -13.55 -17.67
CA GLU A 50 -0.41 -14.37 -17.86
C GLU A 50 -0.93 -14.20 -19.27
N GLU A 51 -1.70 -15.16 -19.74
CA GLU A 51 -2.35 -15.09 -21.03
C GLU A 51 -3.74 -14.46 -20.90
N VAL A 52 -4.01 -13.47 -21.72
CA VAL A 52 -5.26 -12.69 -21.73
C VAL A 52 -5.83 -12.66 -23.13
N THR A 53 -7.11 -13.00 -23.27
CA THR A 53 -7.86 -12.79 -24.49
C THR A 53 -8.52 -11.42 -24.45
N ILE A 54 -8.42 -10.66 -25.54
CA ILE A 54 -9.05 -9.34 -25.65
C ILE A 54 -10.58 -9.52 -25.63
N PRO A 55 -11.31 -8.94 -24.66
CA PRO A 55 -12.77 -9.01 -24.64
C PRO A 55 -13.38 -8.36 -25.88
N THR A 56 -14.49 -8.91 -26.37
CA THR A 56 -15.21 -8.34 -27.53
C THR A 56 -15.71 -6.91 -27.28
N THR A 57 -15.85 -6.51 -26.02
CA THR A 57 -16.22 -5.14 -25.59
C THR A 57 -15.03 -4.18 -25.55
N SER A 58 -13.80 -4.67 -25.74
CA SER A 58 -12.62 -3.82 -25.74
C SER A 58 -12.54 -3.01 -27.03
N ARG A 59 -12.10 -1.74 -26.91
CA ARG A 59 -11.80 -0.88 -28.07
C ARG A 59 -10.68 -1.42 -28.96
N HIS A 60 -9.89 -2.37 -28.46
CA HIS A 60 -8.81 -3.03 -29.21
C HIS A 60 -9.24 -4.35 -29.85
N TYR A 61 -10.51 -4.73 -29.68
CA TYR A 61 -11.04 -5.93 -30.35
C TYR A 61 -11.36 -5.62 -31.81
N ALA A 62 -10.68 -6.31 -32.72
CA ALA A 62 -10.96 -6.24 -34.14
C ALA A 62 -11.17 -7.67 -34.67
N PRO A 63 -12.40 -8.04 -35.09
CA PRO A 63 -12.65 -9.36 -35.68
C PRO A 63 -11.67 -9.67 -36.80
N GLY A 64 -11.03 -10.85 -36.78
CA GLY A 64 -10.06 -11.26 -37.79
C GLY A 64 -8.64 -10.72 -37.62
N SER A 65 -8.37 -9.86 -36.66
CA SER A 65 -7.01 -9.43 -36.35
C SER A 65 -6.20 -10.56 -35.68
N SER A 66 -4.88 -10.46 -35.74
CA SER A 66 -3.97 -11.43 -35.08
C SER A 66 -4.12 -11.42 -33.55
N LEU A 67 -4.68 -10.36 -33.00
CA LEU A 67 -4.91 -10.20 -31.56
C LEU A 67 -6.29 -10.69 -31.12
N ALA A 68 -7.25 -10.84 -32.04
CA ALA A 68 -8.59 -11.27 -31.72
C ALA A 68 -8.65 -12.78 -31.47
N ASN A 69 -9.46 -13.20 -30.50
CA ASN A 69 -9.79 -14.61 -30.21
C ASN A 69 -8.61 -15.53 -29.87
N LYS A 70 -7.43 -14.99 -29.61
CA LYS A 70 -6.25 -15.76 -29.19
C LYS A 70 -5.71 -15.20 -27.88
N PRO A 71 -5.34 -16.06 -26.91
CA PRO A 71 -4.61 -15.62 -25.73
C PRO A 71 -3.30 -14.94 -26.13
N GLN A 72 -3.02 -13.81 -25.50
CA GLN A 72 -1.81 -13.02 -25.68
C GLN A 72 -1.13 -12.83 -24.34
N LYS A 73 0.18 -12.76 -24.32
CA LYS A 73 0.93 -12.41 -23.12
C LYS A 73 0.56 -10.99 -22.66
N LEU A 74 0.20 -10.84 -21.39
CA LEU A 74 -0.26 -9.54 -20.84
C LEU A 74 0.78 -8.45 -21.03
N SER A 75 2.07 -8.75 -20.79
CA SER A 75 3.16 -7.78 -20.97
C SER A 75 3.27 -7.30 -22.43
N GLN A 76 3.12 -8.20 -23.40
CA GLN A 76 3.14 -7.85 -24.81
C GLN A 76 1.94 -7.01 -25.21
N LEU A 77 0.74 -7.36 -24.72
CA LEU A 77 -0.47 -6.55 -24.97
C LEU A 77 -0.27 -5.12 -24.45
N ILE A 78 0.17 -4.95 -23.21
CA ILE A 78 0.39 -3.62 -22.63
C ILE A 78 1.36 -2.81 -23.48
N ASN A 79 2.48 -3.40 -23.90
CA ASN A 79 3.48 -2.70 -24.72
C ASN A 79 2.99 -2.39 -26.15
N THR A 80 2.03 -3.18 -26.67
CA THR A 80 1.51 -3.01 -28.04
C THR A 80 0.38 -2.01 -28.10
N VAL A 81 -0.60 -2.12 -27.18
CA VAL A 81 -1.82 -1.31 -27.23
C VAL A 81 -1.83 -0.19 -26.19
N HIS A 82 -0.79 -0.10 -25.35
CA HIS A 82 -0.67 0.86 -24.27
C HIS A 82 -1.90 0.88 -23.37
N GLU A 83 -2.42 -0.29 -23.04
CA GLU A 83 -3.54 -0.47 -22.11
C GLU A 83 -3.40 -1.80 -21.36
N ASN A 84 -3.67 -1.79 -20.07
CA ASN A 84 -3.84 -3.01 -19.31
C ASN A 84 -5.31 -3.45 -19.36
N ILE A 85 -5.65 -4.17 -20.41
CA ILE A 85 -7.02 -4.58 -20.74
C ILE A 85 -7.68 -5.39 -19.61
N LYS A 86 -6.89 -6.14 -18.85
CA LYS A 86 -7.41 -7.00 -17.78
C LYS A 86 -7.69 -6.24 -16.50
N TYR A 87 -6.75 -5.40 -16.08
CA TYR A 87 -6.78 -4.80 -14.73
C TYR A 87 -7.17 -3.32 -14.72
N LEU A 88 -7.01 -2.61 -15.84
CA LEU A 88 -7.36 -1.20 -15.97
C LEU A 88 -7.87 -0.90 -17.40
N PRO A 89 -9.00 -1.51 -17.80
CA PRO A 89 -9.53 -1.34 -19.15
C PRO A 89 -9.95 0.10 -19.41
N ASN A 90 -9.89 0.50 -20.71
CA ASN A 90 -10.25 1.82 -21.23
C ASN A 90 -9.37 2.99 -20.76
N ILE A 91 -8.23 2.71 -20.14
CA ILE A 91 -7.25 3.71 -19.76
C ILE A 91 -6.00 3.56 -20.63
N THR A 92 -5.67 4.62 -21.39
CA THR A 92 -4.44 4.66 -22.18
C THR A 92 -3.26 4.96 -21.27
N LEU A 93 -2.23 4.13 -21.36
CA LEU A 93 -0.98 4.32 -20.65
C LEU A 93 -0.02 5.17 -21.50
N PRO A 94 0.79 6.04 -20.87
CA PRO A 94 1.85 6.74 -21.56
C PRO A 94 2.82 5.75 -22.25
N PRO A 95 3.33 6.03 -23.45
CA PRO A 95 4.19 5.11 -24.21
C PRO A 95 5.55 4.83 -23.55
N ASN A 96 5.92 5.61 -22.54
CA ASN A 96 7.13 5.41 -21.74
C ASN A 96 6.92 4.44 -20.55
N VAL A 97 5.74 3.86 -20.38
CA VAL A 97 5.51 2.69 -19.52
C VAL A 97 5.92 1.45 -20.30
N ILE A 98 6.88 0.69 -19.76
CA ILE A 98 7.36 -0.55 -20.34
C ILE A 98 6.98 -1.72 -19.44
N ALA A 99 6.09 -2.56 -19.91
CA ALA A 99 5.67 -3.78 -19.23
C ALA A 99 6.75 -4.87 -19.40
N ASN A 100 7.28 -5.36 -18.29
CA ASN A 100 8.37 -6.33 -18.27
C ASN A 100 7.99 -7.52 -17.37
N PRO A 101 7.93 -8.76 -17.88
CA PRO A 101 7.59 -9.92 -17.07
C PRO A 101 8.76 -10.45 -16.22
N ASP A 102 10.01 -10.08 -16.53
CA ASP A 102 11.18 -10.45 -15.75
C ASP A 102 11.39 -9.47 -14.59
N LEU A 103 11.16 -9.94 -13.37
CA LEU A 103 11.24 -9.11 -12.17
C LEU A 103 12.66 -8.56 -11.91
N PRO A 104 13.72 -9.36 -11.89
CA PRO A 104 15.09 -8.85 -11.76
C PRO A 104 15.50 -7.87 -12.85
N ASP A 105 15.15 -8.14 -14.10
CA ASP A 105 15.48 -7.25 -15.23
C ASP A 105 14.73 -5.92 -15.14
N SER A 106 13.44 -5.94 -14.79
CA SER A 106 12.65 -4.71 -14.60
C SER A 106 13.23 -3.80 -13.51
N CYS A 107 13.76 -4.40 -12.43
CA CYS A 107 14.35 -3.69 -11.28
C CYS A 107 15.83 -3.35 -11.44
N LYS A 108 16.49 -3.85 -12.50
CA LYS A 108 17.91 -3.65 -12.74
C LYS A 108 18.26 -2.16 -12.84
N ASN A 109 19.22 -1.72 -12.04
CA ASN A 109 19.69 -0.34 -11.94
C ASN A 109 18.62 0.67 -11.45
N SER A 110 17.47 0.21 -10.99
CA SER A 110 16.46 1.12 -10.45
C SER A 110 16.88 1.65 -9.10
N THR A 111 16.81 2.96 -8.96
CA THR A 111 17.08 3.66 -7.69
C THR A 111 15.82 3.89 -6.88
N ILE A 112 14.64 3.79 -7.52
CA ILE A 112 13.34 3.90 -6.87
C ILE A 112 12.48 2.68 -7.27
N LEU A 113 11.99 1.96 -6.26
CA LEU A 113 11.10 0.81 -6.42
C LEU A 113 9.75 1.12 -5.75
N VAL A 114 8.66 1.05 -6.48
CA VAL A 114 7.31 1.26 -5.93
C VAL A 114 6.60 -0.08 -5.88
N PHE A 115 6.41 -0.63 -4.67
CA PHE A 115 5.77 -1.92 -4.46
C PHE A 115 4.25 -1.77 -4.42
N VAL A 116 3.57 -2.43 -5.35
CA VAL A 116 2.11 -2.39 -5.50
C VAL A 116 1.56 -3.80 -5.68
N LEU A 117 1.72 -4.61 -4.65
CA LEU A 117 1.39 -6.03 -4.64
C LEU A 117 0.45 -6.36 -3.47
N PRO A 118 -0.37 -7.41 -3.56
CA PRO A 118 -0.98 -8.00 -2.37
C PRO A 118 0.11 -8.50 -1.40
N HIS A 119 -0.11 -8.28 -0.10
CA HIS A 119 0.93 -8.48 0.94
C HIS A 119 1.53 -9.89 0.95
N GLN A 120 0.72 -10.93 0.67
CA GLN A 120 1.16 -12.32 0.64
C GLN A 120 2.27 -12.62 -0.39
N PHE A 121 2.44 -11.77 -1.40
CA PHE A 121 3.48 -11.95 -2.42
C PHE A 121 4.78 -11.22 -2.11
N ILE A 122 4.78 -10.30 -1.14
CA ILE A 122 5.96 -9.49 -0.77
C ILE A 122 7.19 -10.37 -0.45
N PRO A 123 7.09 -11.41 0.41
CA PRO A 123 8.25 -12.23 0.73
C PRO A 123 8.89 -12.85 -0.52
N ARG A 124 8.09 -13.51 -1.37
CA ARG A 124 8.57 -14.17 -2.58
C ARG A 124 9.19 -13.20 -3.59
N VAL A 125 8.59 -12.01 -3.74
CA VAL A 125 9.08 -10.98 -4.65
C VAL A 125 10.40 -10.41 -4.14
N CYS A 126 10.51 -10.10 -2.85
CA CYS A 126 11.75 -9.63 -2.26
C CYS A 126 12.88 -10.68 -2.38
N ASP A 127 12.59 -11.95 -2.12
CA ASP A 127 13.59 -13.03 -2.22
C ASP A 127 14.20 -13.15 -3.64
N GLN A 128 13.40 -12.89 -4.69
CA GLN A 128 13.89 -12.86 -6.07
C GLN A 128 14.76 -11.63 -6.37
N LEU A 129 14.59 -10.53 -5.63
CA LEU A 129 15.32 -9.27 -5.81
C LEU A 129 16.58 -9.16 -4.97
N VAL A 130 16.78 -10.03 -3.97
CA VAL A 130 17.99 -10.02 -3.14
C VAL A 130 19.24 -10.14 -4.02
N GLY A 131 20.16 -9.17 -3.89
CA GLY A 131 21.39 -9.09 -4.67
C GLY A 131 21.20 -8.74 -6.16
N LYS A 132 20.00 -8.45 -6.61
CA LYS A 132 19.69 -8.07 -8.01
C LYS A 132 19.40 -6.59 -8.21
N ILE A 133 19.19 -5.85 -7.14
CA ILE A 133 18.96 -4.40 -7.15
C ILE A 133 20.22 -3.66 -6.69
N VAL A 134 20.29 -2.36 -7.01
CA VAL A 134 21.39 -1.53 -6.51
C VAL A 134 21.26 -1.32 -4.99
N PRO A 135 22.34 -1.40 -4.23
CA PRO A 135 22.28 -1.41 -2.75
C PRO A 135 21.87 -0.06 -2.15
N TYR A 136 21.87 1.00 -2.95
CA TYR A 136 21.40 2.35 -2.59
C TYR A 136 19.99 2.65 -3.11
N ALA A 137 19.28 1.66 -3.63
CA ALA A 137 17.86 1.84 -4.00
C ALA A 137 17.03 2.28 -2.79
N ARG A 138 15.91 2.96 -3.08
CA ARG A 138 14.89 3.32 -2.11
C ARG A 138 13.56 2.77 -2.60
N ALA A 139 12.74 2.35 -1.66
CA ALA A 139 11.41 1.83 -1.98
C ALA A 139 10.31 2.69 -1.38
N ILE A 140 9.14 2.65 -2.01
CA ILE A 140 7.87 3.11 -1.48
C ILE A 140 6.89 1.95 -1.55
N SER A 141 6.31 1.57 -0.42
CA SER A 141 5.27 0.55 -0.35
C SER A 141 3.89 1.20 -0.48
N CYS A 142 3.14 0.79 -1.50
CA CYS A 142 1.71 1.08 -1.64
C CYS A 142 0.86 -0.11 -1.17
N THR A 143 1.49 -1.12 -0.58
CA THR A 143 0.82 -2.34 -0.12
C THR A 143 0.18 -2.08 1.23
N LYS A 144 -1.08 -2.43 1.36
CA LYS A 144 -1.85 -2.30 2.60
C LYS A 144 -1.83 -3.61 3.37
N GLY A 145 -1.59 -3.56 4.67
CA GLY A 145 -1.52 -4.73 5.55
C GLY A 145 -0.39 -4.63 6.55
N VAL A 146 -0.35 -5.60 7.43
CA VAL A 146 0.70 -5.81 8.42
C VAL A 146 1.25 -7.23 8.26
N ASP A 147 2.46 -7.45 8.72
CA ASP A 147 3.10 -8.77 8.75
C ASP A 147 3.15 -9.23 10.22
N VAL A 148 2.31 -10.19 10.55
CA VAL A 148 2.20 -10.72 11.92
C VAL A 148 2.95 -12.04 12.01
N SER A 149 3.82 -12.15 12.99
CA SER A 149 4.59 -13.36 13.29
C SER A 149 4.62 -13.60 14.81
N GLU A 150 5.10 -14.76 15.23
CA GLU A 150 5.34 -15.05 16.66
C GLU A 150 6.27 -14.01 17.32
N SER A 151 7.13 -13.38 16.54
CA SER A 151 8.06 -12.35 17.01
C SER A 151 7.43 -10.95 17.12
N GLY A 152 6.15 -10.78 16.77
CA GLY A 152 5.43 -9.51 16.83
C GLY A 152 4.81 -9.07 15.51
N ILE A 153 4.38 -7.81 15.48
CA ILE A 153 3.80 -7.18 14.30
C ILE A 153 4.85 -6.28 13.62
N LYS A 154 4.92 -6.36 12.30
CA LYS A 154 5.81 -5.54 11.47
C LYS A 154 5.03 -4.85 10.37
N LEU A 155 5.49 -3.69 9.96
CA LEU A 155 4.97 -3.02 8.79
C LEU A 155 5.49 -3.69 7.51
N LEU A 156 4.71 -3.68 6.45
CA LEU A 156 5.17 -4.23 5.17
C LEU A 156 6.34 -3.44 4.58
N SER A 157 6.40 -2.12 4.83
CA SER A 157 7.57 -1.29 4.50
C SER A 157 8.84 -1.75 5.22
N GLU A 158 8.74 -2.11 6.50
CA GLU A 158 9.85 -2.69 7.27
C GLU A 158 10.26 -4.06 6.72
N SER A 159 9.28 -4.93 6.43
CA SER A 159 9.55 -6.27 5.87
C SER A 159 10.28 -6.17 4.52
N ILE A 160 9.88 -5.26 3.64
CA ILE A 160 10.58 -4.98 2.37
C ILE A 160 11.99 -4.46 2.65
N GLY A 161 12.10 -3.45 3.51
CA GLY A 161 13.38 -2.80 3.85
C GLY A 161 14.40 -3.79 4.41
N MET A 162 13.99 -4.63 5.35
CA MET A 162 14.87 -5.64 5.97
C MET A 162 15.31 -6.73 4.98
N ARG A 163 14.38 -7.24 4.13
CA ARG A 163 14.69 -8.30 3.17
C ARG A 163 15.66 -7.83 2.08
N LEU A 164 15.52 -6.59 1.64
CA LEU A 164 16.31 -6.03 0.53
C LEU A 164 17.49 -5.19 0.99
N ASN A 165 17.66 -4.92 2.30
CA ASN A 165 18.65 -4.01 2.87
C ASN A 165 18.58 -2.60 2.27
N ILE A 166 17.37 -2.07 2.04
CA ILE A 166 17.13 -0.73 1.51
C ILE A 166 16.12 0.00 2.41
N TYR A 167 16.08 1.34 2.31
CA TYR A 167 15.02 2.10 2.94
C TYR A 167 13.71 1.95 2.17
N CYS A 168 12.60 1.78 2.89
CA CYS A 168 11.26 1.71 2.32
C CYS A 168 10.29 2.64 3.07
N GLY A 169 9.79 3.65 2.37
CA GLY A 169 8.68 4.50 2.81
C GLY A 169 7.32 3.87 2.52
N ALA A 170 6.27 4.63 2.73
CA ALA A 170 4.89 4.18 2.50
C ALA A 170 4.06 5.24 1.75
N LEU A 171 3.11 4.77 0.94
CA LEU A 171 2.09 5.60 0.29
C LEU A 171 0.72 4.99 0.57
N SER A 172 -0.17 5.79 1.13
CA SER A 172 -1.56 5.40 1.39
C SER A 172 -2.48 6.62 1.35
N GLY A 173 -3.76 6.40 1.04
CA GLY A 173 -4.77 7.44 1.01
C GLY A 173 -6.10 6.92 0.48
N ALA A 174 -7.06 7.81 0.37
CA ALA A 174 -8.35 7.58 -0.27
C ALA A 174 -8.17 7.46 -1.79
N ASN A 175 -7.62 6.32 -2.22
CA ASN A 175 -7.11 6.10 -3.57
C ASN A 175 -7.89 5.00 -4.31
N ILE A 176 -8.99 5.37 -4.95
CA ILE A 176 -9.71 4.49 -5.87
C ILE A 176 -8.99 4.52 -7.23
N ALA A 177 -8.30 3.44 -7.56
CA ALA A 177 -7.39 3.37 -8.69
C ALA A 177 -8.05 3.78 -10.03
N SER A 178 -9.27 3.32 -10.31
CA SER A 178 -10.00 3.65 -11.56
C SER A 178 -10.37 5.13 -11.64
N GLU A 179 -10.65 5.80 -10.54
CA GLU A 179 -10.95 7.23 -10.51
C GLU A 179 -9.71 8.07 -10.80
N ILE A 180 -8.59 7.73 -10.14
CA ILE A 180 -7.29 8.39 -10.36
C ILE A 180 -6.81 8.18 -11.81
N ALA A 181 -6.99 6.96 -12.35
CA ALA A 181 -6.64 6.68 -13.74
C ALA A 181 -7.46 7.50 -14.75
N GLN A 182 -8.71 7.87 -14.39
CA GLN A 182 -9.58 8.79 -15.12
C GLN A 182 -9.30 10.27 -14.82
N GLU A 183 -8.22 10.56 -14.08
CA GLU A 183 -7.82 11.91 -13.70
C GLU A 183 -8.85 12.67 -12.84
N LYS A 184 -9.72 11.94 -12.13
CA LYS A 184 -10.59 12.53 -11.13
C LYS A 184 -9.75 12.94 -9.91
N TYR A 185 -10.15 14.05 -9.28
CA TYR A 185 -9.45 14.57 -8.11
C TYR A 185 -9.35 13.52 -7.00
N SER A 186 -8.14 13.37 -6.49
CA SER A 186 -7.81 12.53 -5.34
C SER A 186 -6.60 13.10 -4.61
N GLU A 187 -6.39 12.64 -3.39
CA GLU A 187 -5.22 12.98 -2.59
C GLU A 187 -4.62 11.74 -1.94
N THR A 188 -3.33 11.83 -1.59
CA THR A 188 -2.63 10.74 -0.92
C THR A 188 -1.58 11.27 0.05
N THR A 189 -1.21 10.45 1.02
CA THR A 189 -0.10 10.71 1.93
C THR A 189 1.07 9.81 1.58
N VAL A 190 2.25 10.40 1.42
CA VAL A 190 3.51 9.68 1.24
C VAL A 190 4.40 9.92 2.44
N ALA A 191 4.75 8.87 3.14
CA ALA A 191 5.70 8.93 4.24
C ALA A 191 7.09 8.51 3.76
N TYR A 192 8.06 9.41 3.92
CA TYR A 192 9.43 9.19 3.48
C TYR A 192 10.40 9.94 4.40
N ASP A 193 11.09 9.21 5.25
CA ASP A 193 12.03 9.76 6.24
C ASP A 193 13.26 8.86 6.40
N PRO A 194 14.10 8.72 5.33
CA PRO A 194 15.32 7.95 5.44
C PRO A 194 16.29 8.65 6.41
N PRO A 195 17.05 7.87 7.20
CA PRO A 195 18.09 8.44 8.02
C PRO A 195 19.08 9.26 7.16
N PRO A 196 19.73 10.29 7.72
CA PRO A 196 20.58 11.21 6.99
C PRO A 196 21.86 10.52 6.50
N MET A 197 21.73 9.73 5.43
CA MET A 197 22.82 9.04 4.76
C MET A 197 22.97 9.61 3.34
N ASP A 198 23.65 10.74 3.22
CA ASP A 198 24.07 11.31 1.94
C ASP A 198 25.59 11.24 1.86
N SER A 199 26.13 10.70 0.79
CA SER A 199 27.58 10.71 0.52
C SER A 199 28.17 12.14 0.41
N ARG A 200 27.30 13.14 0.26
CA ARG A 200 27.63 14.58 0.29
C ARG A 200 27.86 15.14 1.69
N ASN A 201 27.35 14.47 2.71
CA ASN A 201 27.56 14.83 4.12
C ASN A 201 28.37 13.71 4.78
N PRO A 202 29.70 13.74 4.75
CA PRO A 202 30.52 12.74 5.42
C PRO A 202 30.20 12.74 6.91
N THR A 203 30.01 11.55 7.49
CA THR A 203 29.80 11.37 8.92
C THR A 203 30.91 12.10 9.69
N PRO A 204 30.62 12.92 10.71
CA PRO A 204 31.63 13.58 11.50
C PRO A 204 32.65 12.55 12.03
N LYS A 205 33.95 12.83 11.86
CA LYS A 205 35.03 12.03 12.41
C LYS A 205 34.87 12.01 13.93
N GLY A 206 34.47 10.89 14.50
CA GLY A 206 34.26 10.74 15.96
C GLY A 206 32.92 10.11 16.35
N SER A 207 31.98 9.94 15.43
CA SER A 207 30.84 9.05 15.70
C SER A 207 31.31 7.60 15.74
N PRO A 208 30.76 6.75 16.64
CA PRO A 208 31.06 5.32 16.59
C PRO A 208 30.81 4.81 15.19
N THR A 209 31.78 4.10 14.64
CA THR A 209 31.78 3.53 13.31
C THR A 209 30.64 2.54 13.18
N SER A 210 29.44 3.01 12.95
CA SER A 210 28.35 2.13 12.58
C SER A 210 27.56 2.75 11.46
N SER A 211 27.78 2.22 10.31
CA SER A 211 26.82 2.21 9.22
C SER A 211 25.57 1.38 9.57
N GLN A 212 25.31 1.15 10.85
CA GLN A 212 24.15 0.45 11.38
C GLN A 212 23.17 1.50 11.84
N VAL A 213 22.23 1.82 10.99
CA VAL A 213 21.01 2.54 11.39
C VAL A 213 19.97 1.46 11.63
N ASP A 214 19.55 1.33 12.87
CA ASP A 214 18.42 0.47 13.21
C ASP A 214 17.18 1.05 12.54
N LEU A 215 16.64 0.34 11.54
CA LEU A 215 15.38 0.68 10.89
C LEU A 215 14.18 0.40 11.78
N ILE A 216 14.42 0.00 13.02
CA ILE A 216 13.40 -0.38 13.97
C ILE A 216 13.47 0.62 15.11
N SER A 217 12.42 1.42 15.25
CA SER A 217 12.13 2.04 16.53
C SER A 217 12.02 0.95 17.59
N PRO A 218 12.63 1.11 18.78
CA PRO A 218 12.57 0.11 19.82
C PRO A 218 11.14 0.05 20.39
N SER A 219 10.25 -0.66 19.71
CA SER A 219 9.05 -1.13 20.39
C SER A 219 9.51 -2.19 21.39
N LYS A 220 8.98 -2.14 22.60
CA LYS A 220 9.38 -2.97 23.76
C LYS A 220 9.27 -4.49 23.60
N ALA A 221 9.13 -4.98 22.42
CA ALA A 221 8.99 -6.41 22.13
C ALA A 221 9.60 -6.74 20.79
N VAL A 222 10.92 -6.84 20.67
CA VAL A 222 11.59 -7.94 19.94
C VAL A 222 13.12 -7.79 20.01
N PRO A 223 13.88 -8.68 20.66
CA PRO A 223 15.32 -8.81 20.44
C PRO A 223 15.52 -9.68 19.21
N SER A 224 16.15 -9.17 18.19
CA SER A 224 16.77 -9.89 17.04
C SER A 224 16.33 -9.47 15.63
N ALA A 225 15.92 -8.26 15.39
CA ALA A 225 15.92 -7.80 14.00
C ALA A 225 17.35 -7.48 13.57
N ARG A 226 17.84 -8.13 12.52
CA ARG A 226 19.11 -7.74 11.89
C ARG A 226 18.95 -6.30 11.40
N SER A 227 19.73 -5.37 11.97
CA SER A 227 19.76 -3.98 11.51
C SER A 227 20.10 -3.94 10.03
N ALA A 228 19.25 -3.35 9.21
CA ALA A 228 19.54 -3.19 7.79
C ALA A 228 20.70 -2.20 7.64
N ARG A 229 21.74 -2.61 6.90
CA ARG A 229 22.88 -1.74 6.59
C ARG A 229 22.54 -0.93 5.34
N LEU A 230 21.96 0.24 5.53
CA LEU A 230 21.64 1.14 4.42
C LEU A 230 22.92 1.65 3.73
N LYS A 231 22.85 1.77 2.41
CA LYS A 231 23.87 2.43 1.61
C LYS A 231 23.44 3.85 1.25
N ALA A 232 24.37 4.80 1.39
CA ALA A 232 24.12 6.17 0.98
C ALA A 232 23.81 6.25 -0.52
N LEU A 233 22.91 7.15 -0.91
CA LEU A 233 22.68 7.47 -2.31
C LEU A 233 23.95 8.13 -2.87
N PRO A 234 24.51 7.64 -3.99
CA PRO A 234 25.68 8.27 -4.60
C PRO A 234 25.42 9.73 -5.00
N SER A 235 26.42 10.60 -4.84
CA SER A 235 26.29 12.05 -5.07
C SER A 235 26.00 12.44 -6.52
N GLU A 236 26.21 11.53 -7.47
CA GLU A 236 25.84 11.71 -8.88
C GLU A 236 24.33 11.75 -9.12
N TYR A 237 23.51 11.24 -8.18
CA TYR A 237 22.05 11.32 -8.27
C TYR A 237 21.52 12.56 -7.55
N PRO A 238 20.42 13.13 -8.01
CA PRO A 238 19.68 14.14 -7.23
C PRO A 238 19.28 13.58 -5.85
N PRO A 239 19.20 14.40 -4.80
CA PRO A 239 18.74 13.93 -3.50
C PRO A 239 17.27 13.49 -3.59
N LEU A 240 16.93 12.39 -2.92
CA LEU A 240 15.54 11.97 -2.72
C LEU A 240 14.95 12.70 -1.49
N SER A 241 14.82 14.01 -1.60
CA SER A 241 14.12 14.87 -0.62
C SER A 241 12.61 14.71 -0.72
N HIS A 242 11.87 15.16 0.31
CA HIS A 242 10.40 15.24 0.25
C HIS A 242 9.91 15.94 -1.03
N GLU A 243 10.55 17.04 -1.42
CA GLU A 243 10.19 17.77 -2.64
C GLU A 243 10.34 16.88 -3.90
N ASN A 244 11.49 16.22 -4.04
CA ASN A 244 11.74 15.38 -5.21
C ASN A 244 10.86 14.11 -5.21
N VAL A 245 10.70 13.43 -4.07
CA VAL A 245 9.76 12.30 -3.96
C VAL A 245 8.32 12.74 -4.25
N ARG A 246 7.90 13.93 -3.77
CA ARG A 246 6.59 14.49 -4.09
C ARG A 246 6.40 14.66 -5.60
N LYS A 247 7.40 15.18 -6.31
CA LYS A 247 7.35 15.36 -7.78
C LYS A 247 7.13 14.05 -8.54
N LEU A 248 7.53 12.91 -7.98
CA LEU A 248 7.31 11.61 -8.60
C LEU A 248 5.83 11.20 -8.62
N PHE A 249 5.05 11.65 -7.65
CA PHE A 249 3.66 11.22 -7.48
C PHE A 249 2.62 12.32 -7.68
N HIS A 250 2.97 13.58 -7.49
CA HIS A 250 2.02 14.69 -7.51
C HIS A 250 1.57 15.06 -8.93
N ARG A 251 0.25 15.16 -9.11
CA ARG A 251 -0.40 15.66 -10.33
C ARG A 251 -1.47 16.68 -9.96
N PRO A 252 -1.95 17.54 -10.88
CA PRO A 252 -3.06 18.44 -10.61
C PRO A 252 -4.33 17.72 -10.12
N TYR A 253 -4.53 16.48 -10.54
CA TYR A 253 -5.65 15.63 -10.13
C TYR A 253 -5.31 14.66 -9.00
N PHE A 254 -4.04 14.55 -8.59
CA PHE A 254 -3.57 13.65 -7.53
C PHE A 254 -2.62 14.38 -6.59
N HIS A 255 -3.19 14.97 -5.55
CA HIS A 255 -2.43 15.75 -4.60
C HIS A 255 -1.67 14.87 -3.61
N VAL A 256 -0.40 15.19 -3.41
CA VAL A 256 0.49 14.45 -2.52
C VAL A 256 0.88 15.31 -1.34
N ARG A 257 0.63 14.83 -0.14
CA ARG A 257 1.18 15.34 1.11
C ARG A 257 2.34 14.46 1.57
N MET A 258 3.45 15.09 1.95
CA MET A 258 4.64 14.39 2.44
C MET A 258 4.69 14.48 3.96
N VAL A 259 4.92 13.35 4.61
CA VAL A 259 5.09 13.23 6.07
C VAL A 259 6.29 12.36 6.42
N SER A 260 6.74 12.38 7.67
CA SER A 260 7.81 11.50 8.17
C SER A 260 7.28 10.20 8.77
N ASP A 261 6.02 10.14 9.17
CA ASP A 261 5.38 9.03 9.89
C ASP A 261 5.07 7.83 8.98
N VAL A 262 6.09 7.02 8.70
CA VAL A 262 5.93 5.80 7.88
C VAL A 262 5.02 4.77 8.55
N ALA A 263 5.09 4.67 9.88
CA ALA A 263 4.27 3.72 10.63
C ALA A 263 2.79 4.11 10.59
N GLY A 264 2.46 5.36 10.87
CA GLY A 264 1.08 5.84 10.82
C GLY A 264 0.46 5.70 9.43
N VAL A 265 1.19 6.06 8.36
CA VAL A 265 0.71 5.91 6.97
C VAL A 265 0.47 4.44 6.62
N SER A 266 1.37 3.54 7.02
CA SER A 266 1.22 2.10 6.79
C SER A 266 0.03 1.50 7.56
N LEU A 267 -0.09 1.83 8.85
CA LEU A 267 -1.17 1.37 9.72
C LEU A 267 -2.53 1.92 9.27
N GLY A 268 -2.60 3.19 8.90
CA GLY A 268 -3.83 3.80 8.36
C GLY A 268 -4.41 2.97 7.22
N GLY A 269 -3.58 2.64 6.22
CA GLY A 269 -3.99 1.84 5.08
C GLY A 269 -4.39 0.39 5.42
N ALA A 270 -3.80 -0.20 6.47
CA ALA A 270 -4.09 -1.57 6.89
C ALA A 270 -5.37 -1.65 7.76
N LEU A 271 -5.39 -0.92 8.88
CA LEU A 271 -6.40 -1.04 9.93
C LEU A 271 -7.79 -0.53 9.49
N LYS A 272 -7.86 0.48 8.63
CA LYS A 272 -9.12 1.00 8.09
C LYS A 272 -10.04 -0.07 7.49
N ASN A 273 -9.46 -1.17 7.01
CA ASN A 273 -10.23 -2.25 6.38
C ASN A 273 -11.08 -3.01 7.39
N ILE A 274 -10.65 -3.09 8.65
CA ILE A 274 -11.44 -3.64 9.76
C ILE A 274 -12.63 -2.71 10.05
N VAL A 275 -12.37 -1.40 10.07
CA VAL A 275 -13.42 -0.39 10.28
C VAL A 275 -14.45 -0.45 9.16
N ALA A 276 -14.02 -0.65 7.92
CA ALA A 276 -14.90 -0.77 6.76
C ALA A 276 -15.80 -2.03 6.82
N LEU A 277 -15.32 -3.15 7.37
CA LEU A 277 -16.16 -4.31 7.65
C LEU A 277 -17.25 -3.97 8.67
N ALA A 278 -16.87 -3.36 9.80
CA ALA A 278 -17.81 -2.94 10.83
C ALA A 278 -18.89 -2.00 10.30
N ALA A 279 -18.49 -0.98 9.53
CA ALA A 279 -19.41 -0.05 8.88
C ALA A 279 -20.37 -0.77 7.91
N GLY A 280 -19.88 -1.77 7.19
CA GLY A 280 -20.70 -2.60 6.30
C GLY A 280 -21.74 -3.43 7.06
N PHE A 281 -21.37 -4.01 8.20
CA PHE A 281 -22.31 -4.75 9.05
C PHE A 281 -23.44 -3.86 9.56
N VAL A 282 -23.12 -2.69 10.12
CA VAL A 282 -24.15 -1.74 10.62
C VAL A 282 -25.05 -1.21 9.50
N ASP A 283 -24.50 -0.99 8.32
CA ASP A 283 -25.29 -0.55 7.15
C ASP A 283 -26.23 -1.65 6.68
N GLY A 284 -25.76 -2.91 6.65
CA GLY A 284 -26.58 -4.08 6.32
C GLY A 284 -27.73 -4.32 7.30
N LEU A 285 -27.57 -3.94 8.58
CA LEU A 285 -28.61 -3.96 9.59
C LEU A 285 -29.64 -2.81 9.43
N GLY A 286 -29.39 -1.87 8.52
CA GLY A 286 -30.27 -0.72 8.31
C GLY A 286 -30.21 0.35 9.40
N TRP A 287 -29.12 0.41 10.19
CA TRP A 287 -29.02 1.38 11.32
C TRP A 287 -28.71 2.81 10.90
N GLY A 288 -28.41 3.02 9.62
CA GLY A 288 -28.23 4.35 9.04
C GLY A 288 -26.88 5.02 9.31
N ASP A 289 -26.81 6.30 8.94
CA ASP A 289 -25.53 7.02 8.89
C ASP A 289 -24.97 7.39 10.25
N ASN A 290 -25.81 7.61 11.25
CA ASN A 290 -25.35 7.91 12.62
C ASN A 290 -24.56 6.73 13.21
N ALA A 291 -25.02 5.50 13.01
CA ALA A 291 -24.33 4.30 13.47
C ALA A 291 -23.01 4.11 12.72
N LYS A 292 -23.00 4.30 11.39
CA LYS A 292 -21.76 4.27 10.59
C LYS A 292 -20.75 5.31 11.09
N ALA A 293 -21.19 6.54 11.32
CA ALA A 293 -20.32 7.61 11.83
C ALA A 293 -19.73 7.26 13.21
N ALA A 294 -20.53 6.67 14.10
CA ALA A 294 -20.06 6.22 15.41
C ALA A 294 -18.99 5.14 15.29
N VAL A 295 -19.22 4.13 14.45
CA VAL A 295 -18.23 3.06 14.18
C VAL A 295 -16.95 3.62 13.55
N MET A 296 -17.06 4.53 12.60
CA MET A 296 -15.88 5.17 11.97
C MET A 296 -15.06 5.95 13.01
N ARG A 297 -15.74 6.73 13.87
CA ARG A 297 -15.07 7.47 14.96
C ARG A 297 -14.32 6.55 15.91
N VAL A 298 -14.99 5.49 16.38
CA VAL A 298 -14.35 4.49 17.27
C VAL A 298 -13.17 3.82 16.55
N GLY A 299 -13.37 3.44 15.29
CA GLY A 299 -12.32 2.83 14.48
C GLY A 299 -11.08 3.70 14.35
N ILE A 300 -11.23 5.01 14.08
CA ILE A 300 -10.09 5.94 14.03
C ILE A 300 -9.39 6.02 15.40
N LEU A 301 -10.14 6.06 16.51
CA LEU A 301 -9.55 6.09 17.84
C LEU A 301 -8.76 4.80 18.14
N GLU A 302 -9.26 3.62 17.75
CA GLU A 302 -8.54 2.36 17.90
C GLU A 302 -7.32 2.28 17.00
N MET A 303 -7.38 2.81 15.76
CA MET A 303 -6.21 2.93 14.89
C MET A 303 -5.10 3.78 15.53
N VAL A 304 -5.45 4.92 16.14
CA VAL A 304 -4.52 5.77 16.89
C VAL A 304 -3.96 5.04 18.11
N ALA A 305 -4.83 4.38 18.89
CA ALA A 305 -4.43 3.65 20.08
C ALA A 305 -3.46 2.50 19.72
N PHE A 306 -3.75 1.76 18.65
CA PHE A 306 -2.91 0.69 18.13
C PHE A 306 -1.52 1.22 17.71
N GLY A 307 -1.50 2.29 16.94
CA GLY A 307 -0.25 2.92 16.54
C GLY A 307 0.59 3.36 17.75
N LYS A 308 -0.02 4.00 18.73
CA LYS A 308 0.67 4.42 19.97
C LYS A 308 1.11 3.26 20.86
N ALA A 309 0.37 2.16 20.90
CA ALA A 309 0.72 1.01 21.72
C ALA A 309 1.94 0.26 21.16
N PHE A 310 2.03 0.12 19.83
CA PHE A 310 3.02 -0.76 19.23
C PHE A 310 4.11 -0.05 18.40
N PHE A 311 3.92 1.23 18.06
CA PHE A 311 4.84 2.06 17.26
C PHE A 311 5.00 3.47 17.84
N ALA A 312 5.03 3.60 19.18
CA ALA A 312 4.97 4.86 19.90
C ALA A 312 5.95 5.94 19.42
N ASP A 313 7.17 5.54 19.07
CA ASP A 313 8.26 6.46 18.73
C ASP A 313 8.13 7.09 17.34
N SER A 314 7.27 6.53 16.49
CA SER A 314 7.15 6.95 15.08
C SER A 314 5.75 7.42 14.68
N VAL A 315 4.71 7.06 15.46
CA VAL A 315 3.32 7.34 15.12
C VAL A 315 2.82 8.67 15.66
N HIS A 316 2.26 9.49 14.77
CA HIS A 316 1.59 10.73 15.09
C HIS A 316 0.07 10.59 14.99
N THR A 317 -0.66 11.11 16.00
CA THR A 317 -2.14 11.11 15.97
C THR A 317 -2.69 11.82 14.75
N SER A 318 -2.06 12.94 14.33
CA SER A 318 -2.45 13.72 13.17
C SER A 318 -2.43 12.92 11.86
N THR A 319 -1.56 11.91 11.74
CA THR A 319 -1.53 11.03 10.56
C THR A 319 -2.88 10.30 10.38
N PHE A 320 -3.55 9.93 11.45
CA PHE A 320 -4.85 9.27 11.38
C PHE A 320 -6.03 10.23 11.28
N THR A 321 -5.91 11.44 11.83
CA THR A 321 -7.03 12.39 11.96
C THR A 321 -7.02 13.50 10.92
N GLU A 322 -5.89 13.77 10.28
CA GLU A 322 -5.72 14.92 9.36
C GLU A 322 -5.28 14.50 7.96
N GLU A 323 -4.61 13.33 7.82
CA GLU A 323 -4.04 12.92 6.56
C GLU A 323 -4.99 12.01 5.74
N SER A 324 -4.76 11.99 4.42
CA SER A 324 -5.56 11.18 3.49
C SER A 324 -5.51 9.67 3.81
N CYS A 325 -4.35 9.18 4.29
CA CYS A 325 -4.19 7.77 4.69
C CYS A 325 -4.97 7.36 5.94
N GLY A 326 -5.40 8.33 6.74
CA GLY A 326 -6.22 8.14 7.93
C GLY A 326 -7.70 8.37 7.65
N VAL A 327 -8.21 9.53 8.12
CA VAL A 327 -9.64 9.85 8.10
C VAL A 327 -10.26 9.75 6.71
N ALA A 328 -9.63 10.26 5.65
CA ALA A 328 -10.22 10.25 4.32
C ALA A 328 -10.32 8.82 3.75
N ASP A 329 -9.30 7.98 3.97
CA ASP A 329 -9.32 6.59 3.50
C ASP A 329 -10.30 5.71 4.31
N VAL A 330 -10.52 6.01 5.61
CA VAL A 330 -11.59 5.40 6.40
C VAL A 330 -12.95 5.77 5.82
N VAL A 331 -13.22 7.07 5.62
CA VAL A 331 -14.49 7.56 5.04
C VAL A 331 -14.77 6.91 3.69
N THR A 332 -13.82 6.99 2.75
CA THR A 332 -13.97 6.40 1.41
C THR A 332 -14.23 4.89 1.46
N SER A 333 -13.54 4.18 2.35
CA SER A 333 -13.70 2.73 2.50
C SER A 333 -15.04 2.34 3.10
N CYS A 334 -15.58 3.14 4.00
CA CYS A 334 -16.87 2.93 4.66
C CYS A 334 -18.08 3.42 3.83
N MET A 335 -17.86 4.15 2.73
CA MET A 335 -18.92 4.60 1.83
C MET A 335 -19.20 3.62 0.67
N GLY A 336 -18.26 2.78 0.28
CA GLY A 336 -18.46 1.91 -0.89
C GLY A 336 -17.29 1.00 -1.22
N GLY A 337 -16.32 0.88 -0.33
CA GLY A 337 -15.18 -0.02 -0.48
C GLY A 337 -15.59 -1.50 -0.54
N ARG A 338 -14.72 -2.37 -1.07
CA ARG A 338 -15.00 -3.82 -1.19
C ARG A 338 -15.34 -4.47 0.15
N ASN A 339 -14.58 -4.16 1.21
CA ASN A 339 -14.83 -4.70 2.55
C ASN A 339 -16.22 -4.30 3.06
N PHE A 340 -16.57 -3.01 2.93
CA PHE A 340 -17.89 -2.49 3.29
C PHE A 340 -19.01 -3.22 2.52
N ARG A 341 -18.93 -3.28 1.19
CA ARG A 341 -19.98 -3.89 0.36
C ARG A 341 -20.17 -5.38 0.66
N CYS A 342 -19.08 -6.14 0.84
CA CYS A 342 -19.18 -7.56 1.16
C CYS A 342 -19.75 -7.80 2.56
N ALA A 343 -19.38 -6.99 3.55
CA ALA A 343 -19.94 -7.08 4.89
C ALA A 343 -21.42 -6.72 4.91
N LYS A 344 -21.83 -5.67 4.18
CA LYS A 344 -23.24 -5.31 4.01
C LYS A 344 -24.05 -6.45 3.36
N MET A 345 -23.59 -6.98 2.23
CA MET A 345 -24.26 -8.07 1.54
C MET A 345 -24.34 -9.34 2.41
N ALA A 346 -23.35 -9.60 3.25
CA ALA A 346 -23.38 -10.73 4.17
C ALA A 346 -24.58 -10.65 5.12
N ILE A 347 -24.84 -9.49 5.69
CA ILE A 347 -26.00 -9.25 6.55
C ILE A 347 -27.33 -9.33 5.75
N GLU A 348 -27.41 -8.62 4.64
CA GLU A 348 -28.63 -8.54 3.81
C GLU A 348 -29.04 -9.94 3.28
N ARG A 349 -28.09 -10.82 3.00
CA ARG A 349 -28.36 -12.17 2.47
C ARG A 349 -28.38 -13.27 3.53
N GLY A 350 -27.98 -12.97 4.76
CA GLY A 350 -27.80 -13.97 5.81
C GLY A 350 -26.68 -14.98 5.53
N GLU A 351 -25.65 -14.56 4.79
CA GLU A 351 -24.50 -15.36 4.41
C GLU A 351 -23.24 -14.90 5.17
N SER A 352 -22.24 -15.79 5.26
CA SER A 352 -20.93 -15.37 5.80
C SER A 352 -20.19 -14.44 4.85
N VAL A 353 -19.32 -13.56 5.39
CA VAL A 353 -18.47 -12.68 4.57
C VAL A 353 -17.58 -13.48 3.62
N PHE A 354 -17.17 -14.69 4.01
CA PHE A 354 -16.35 -15.58 3.18
C PHE A 354 -17.10 -16.16 1.99
N GLU A 355 -18.40 -16.47 2.15
CA GLU A 355 -19.25 -16.91 1.05
C GLU A 355 -19.47 -15.77 0.05
N ILE A 356 -19.73 -14.56 0.56
CA ILE A 356 -19.83 -13.35 -0.27
C ILE A 356 -18.51 -13.10 -1.01
N GLU A 357 -17.36 -13.15 -0.33
CA GLU A 357 -16.03 -13.00 -0.96
C GLU A 357 -15.87 -13.95 -2.14
N LYS A 358 -16.21 -15.24 -1.94
CA LYS A 358 -16.09 -16.28 -2.97
C LYS A 358 -16.99 -16.02 -4.17
N LYS A 359 -18.22 -15.54 -3.93
CA LYS A 359 -19.22 -15.31 -5.00
C LYS A 359 -18.98 -14.00 -5.77
N GLU A 360 -18.59 -12.93 -5.08
CA GLU A 360 -18.60 -11.57 -5.64
C GLU A 360 -17.21 -11.07 -6.10
N LEU A 361 -16.11 -11.69 -5.66
CA LEU A 361 -14.78 -11.14 -5.91
C LEU A 361 -13.93 -11.92 -6.92
N ASN A 362 -14.51 -12.89 -7.66
CA ASN A 362 -13.81 -13.64 -8.70
C ASN A 362 -12.41 -14.14 -8.26
N GLY A 363 -12.33 -14.72 -7.05
CA GLY A 363 -11.09 -15.25 -6.48
C GLY A 363 -10.17 -14.23 -5.81
N GLN A 364 -10.52 -12.94 -5.82
CA GLN A 364 -9.80 -11.95 -5.03
C GLN A 364 -10.17 -12.07 -3.54
N LYS A 365 -9.19 -11.77 -2.66
CA LYS A 365 -9.39 -11.80 -1.21
C LYS A 365 -9.74 -10.43 -0.64
N LEU A 366 -10.58 -10.41 0.40
CA LEU A 366 -10.82 -9.22 1.20
C LEU A 366 -9.63 -8.97 2.14
N GLN A 367 -9.07 -7.79 2.03
CA GLN A 367 -7.98 -7.37 2.92
C GLN A 367 -8.45 -7.22 4.37
N GLY A 368 -9.70 -6.80 4.56
CA GLY A 368 -10.27 -6.56 5.89
C GLY A 368 -10.38 -7.83 6.73
N THR A 369 -10.76 -8.94 6.13
CA THR A 369 -10.87 -10.23 6.83
C THR A 369 -9.49 -10.71 7.28
N SER A 370 -8.50 -10.77 6.37
CA SER A 370 -7.13 -11.17 6.75
C SER A 370 -6.53 -10.23 7.80
N THR A 371 -6.66 -8.91 7.63
CA THR A 371 -6.15 -7.95 8.61
C THR A 371 -6.83 -8.09 9.97
N ALA A 372 -8.16 -8.38 10.01
CA ALA A 372 -8.86 -8.62 11.27
C ALA A 372 -8.31 -9.84 12.01
N TYR A 373 -8.04 -10.95 11.29
CA TYR A 373 -7.44 -12.15 11.86
C TYR A 373 -6.02 -11.89 12.39
N GLU A 374 -5.18 -11.25 11.60
CA GLU A 374 -3.79 -10.95 11.94
C GLU A 374 -3.70 -10.02 13.16
N VAL A 375 -4.45 -8.91 13.13
CA VAL A 375 -4.45 -7.91 14.20
C VAL A 375 -5.00 -8.49 15.50
N ASN A 376 -6.14 -9.19 15.46
CA ASN A 376 -6.69 -9.73 16.70
C ASN A 376 -5.88 -10.93 17.23
N GLY A 377 -5.34 -11.78 16.37
CA GLY A 377 -4.41 -12.83 16.80
C GLY A 377 -3.22 -12.23 17.57
N PHE A 378 -2.69 -11.11 17.10
CA PHE A 378 -1.63 -10.36 17.77
C PHE A 378 -2.12 -9.76 19.09
N LEU A 379 -3.24 -9.03 19.10
CA LEU A 379 -3.83 -8.44 20.33
C LEU A 379 -4.07 -9.49 21.41
N LYS A 380 -4.57 -10.66 21.01
CA LYS A 380 -4.78 -11.81 21.90
C LYS A 380 -3.48 -12.30 22.51
N SER A 381 -2.42 -12.42 21.71
CA SER A 381 -1.09 -12.83 22.22
C SER A 381 -0.49 -11.82 23.21
N GLN A 382 -0.93 -10.57 23.15
CA GLN A 382 -0.52 -9.49 24.06
C GLN A 382 -1.49 -9.32 25.25
N GLY A 383 -2.62 -10.03 25.28
CA GLY A 383 -3.66 -9.86 26.30
C GLY A 383 -4.38 -8.51 26.22
N MET A 384 -4.40 -7.87 25.06
CA MET A 384 -4.91 -6.49 24.85
C MET A 384 -6.23 -6.44 24.06
N GLU A 385 -6.96 -7.54 23.93
CA GLU A 385 -8.23 -7.58 23.18
C GLU A 385 -9.26 -6.58 23.75
N ALA A 386 -9.28 -6.38 25.06
CA ALA A 386 -10.20 -5.45 25.72
C ALA A 386 -9.91 -3.96 25.42
N ASP A 387 -8.69 -3.63 25.06
CA ASP A 387 -8.29 -2.25 24.71
C ASP A 387 -8.71 -1.85 23.29
N PHE A 388 -9.10 -2.83 22.47
CA PHE A 388 -9.49 -2.66 21.07
C PHE A 388 -10.84 -3.34 20.78
N PRO A 389 -11.91 -2.84 21.40
CA PRO A 389 -13.22 -3.51 21.36
C PRO A 389 -13.81 -3.63 19.96
N LEU A 390 -13.66 -2.63 19.07
CA LEU A 390 -14.17 -2.70 17.71
C LEU A 390 -13.39 -3.72 16.87
N PHE A 391 -12.06 -3.70 16.93
CA PHE A 391 -11.23 -4.65 16.21
C PHE A 391 -11.50 -6.07 16.68
N THR A 392 -11.66 -6.25 17.99
CA THR A 392 -12.01 -7.54 18.60
C THR A 392 -13.42 -7.97 18.22
N ALA A 393 -14.40 -7.07 18.17
CA ALA A 393 -15.78 -7.39 17.78
C ALA A 393 -15.88 -7.85 16.31
N VAL A 394 -15.13 -7.25 15.42
CA VAL A 394 -15.08 -7.64 13.99
C VAL A 394 -14.36 -8.96 13.80
N TYR A 395 -13.42 -9.29 14.70
CA TYR A 395 -12.65 -10.51 14.65
C TYR A 395 -13.53 -11.77 14.78
N SER A 396 -12.91 -12.88 14.47
CA SER A 396 -13.38 -14.19 14.18
C SER A 396 -14.27 -14.88 15.22
N LYS A 397 -14.02 -14.72 16.51
CA LYS A 397 -14.89 -15.36 17.51
C LYS A 397 -16.25 -14.68 17.63
N HIS A 398 -16.40 -13.53 17.02
CA HIS A 398 -17.57 -12.71 17.15
C HIS A 398 -18.35 -12.64 15.83
N ILE A 399 -17.98 -11.76 14.90
CA ILE A 399 -18.81 -11.54 13.71
C ILE A 399 -18.37 -12.41 12.52
N LEU A 400 -17.08 -12.53 12.28
CA LEU A 400 -16.58 -13.30 11.13
C LEU A 400 -16.77 -14.81 11.32
N GLU A 401 -16.70 -15.33 12.56
CA GLU A 401 -16.95 -16.74 12.89
C GLU A 401 -18.38 -17.03 13.40
N GLY A 402 -19.24 -16.01 13.49
CA GLY A 402 -20.64 -16.15 13.83
C GLY A 402 -20.97 -16.34 15.32
N ASN A 403 -20.01 -16.13 16.23
CA ASN A 403 -20.22 -16.29 17.67
C ASN A 403 -20.82 -15.04 18.35
N VAL A 404 -20.73 -13.87 17.70
CA VAL A 404 -21.37 -12.63 18.12
C VAL A 404 -22.15 -12.07 16.93
N LYS A 405 -23.33 -11.58 17.18
CA LYS A 405 -24.15 -10.98 16.17
C LYS A 405 -23.76 -9.52 15.95
N PRO A 406 -23.80 -9.02 14.71
CA PRO A 406 -23.49 -7.61 14.41
C PRO A 406 -24.30 -6.60 15.23
N GLU A 407 -25.50 -6.96 15.67
CA GLU A 407 -26.37 -6.14 16.51
C GLU A 407 -25.76 -5.80 17.88
N GLN A 408 -24.76 -6.57 18.31
CA GLN A 408 -24.07 -6.35 19.58
C GLN A 408 -22.90 -5.36 19.48
N ILE A 409 -22.56 -4.87 18.27
CA ILE A 409 -21.48 -3.90 18.09
C ILE A 409 -21.56 -2.70 19.03
N PRO A 410 -22.72 -2.02 19.23
CA PRO A 410 -22.81 -0.89 20.13
C PRO A 410 -22.40 -1.21 21.57
N ASP A 411 -22.87 -2.34 22.09
CA ASP A 411 -22.60 -2.76 23.46
C ASP A 411 -21.13 -3.16 23.66
N LEU A 412 -20.50 -3.71 22.59
CA LEU A 412 -19.11 -4.14 22.62
C LEU A 412 -18.12 -2.98 22.52
N ILE A 413 -18.49 -1.89 21.83
CA ILE A 413 -17.62 -0.71 21.64
C ILE A 413 -17.89 0.40 22.65
N GLU A 414 -18.88 0.23 23.54
CA GLU A 414 -19.16 1.17 24.61
C GLU A 414 -17.99 1.19 25.60
N ARG A 415 -17.39 2.35 25.79
CA ARG A 415 -16.36 2.52 26.82
C ARG A 415 -17.02 2.41 28.19
N LYS A 416 -16.65 1.43 28.94
CA LYS A 416 -16.97 1.35 30.36
C LYS A 416 -16.03 2.33 31.07
N ASP A 417 -16.60 3.46 31.51
CA ASP A 417 -15.91 4.47 32.32
C ASP A 417 -15.39 3.85 33.63
#